data_ef03fe75da007d11cc3059366f870e92
#
_entry.id   ef03fe75da007d11cc3059366f870e92
#
_cell.length_a   1.000
_cell.length_b   1.000
_cell.length_c   1.000
_cell.angle_alpha   90.00
_cell.angle_beta   90.00
_cell.angle_gamma   90.00
#
_symmetry.space_group_name_H-M   'P 1'
#
loop_
_entity.id
_entity.type
_entity.pdbx_description
1 polymer ?
#
loop_
_entity_poly.entity_id
_entity_poly.type
_entity_poly.pdbx_seq_one_letter_code
_entity_poly.pdbx_strand_id
1 'polypeptide(L)'
;MNEKLKGIIFDKDGTLFDYAQVWEDVLKEGINSAFVSMGKAEHQKAKKAMLHLMGIDEHGDCHPKGLVFTHRPIQILRRFLLYCIRYRVNAIKAIRAYHQSVQNSEVLLSEKLGKMDFSLQQTLFSTLKERGYSIGIITNDNASSTSLFLSLMGLSDHIDFVSCRDSNYKKKPHPQAFLEFCRQQDIMPGQVAMVGDTITDMLFAKRSEAGYTIALLSGSNDNKSLRPLADVVYPDISALLADKRLFPAP
;
A
#
# COMPACT_ATOMS: atom_id res chain seq x y z
N MET A 1 25.06 -13.87 12.93
CA MET A 1 23.96 -14.67 13.53
C MET A 1 22.68 -13.92 13.26
N ASN A 2 21.67 -14.58 12.64
CA ASN A 2 20.36 -13.92 12.46
C ASN A 2 19.72 -13.78 13.85
N GLU A 3 19.53 -12.55 14.31
CA GLU A 3 18.82 -12.29 15.56
C GLU A 3 17.38 -12.78 15.46
N LYS A 4 16.82 -13.24 16.60
CA LYS A 4 15.41 -13.64 16.67
C LYS A 4 14.54 -12.42 16.43
N LEU A 5 13.60 -12.49 15.47
CA LEU A 5 12.65 -11.43 15.22
C LEU A 5 11.69 -11.28 16.43
N LYS A 6 11.40 -10.04 16.78
CA LYS A 6 10.49 -9.63 17.88
C LYS A 6 9.42 -8.65 17.42
N GLY A 7 9.65 -7.99 16.29
CA GLY A 7 8.72 -7.03 15.72
C GLY A 7 8.51 -7.26 14.22
N ILE A 8 7.37 -6.81 13.74
CA ILE A 8 7.04 -6.82 12.32
C ILE A 8 6.31 -5.52 11.96
N ILE A 9 6.75 -4.90 10.90
CA ILE A 9 6.12 -3.69 10.35
C ILE A 9 5.52 -4.05 8.99
N PHE A 10 4.27 -3.69 8.79
CA PHE A 10 3.58 -3.82 7.52
C PHE A 10 3.37 -2.45 6.87
N ASP A 11 3.53 -2.37 5.56
CA ASP A 11 2.79 -1.39 4.76
C ASP A 11 1.30 -1.77 4.71
N LYS A 12 0.45 -0.87 4.21
CA LYS A 12 -0.99 -1.08 4.15
C LYS A 12 -1.45 -1.48 2.74
N ASP A 13 -1.38 -0.56 1.81
CA ASP A 13 -1.95 -0.70 0.47
C ASP A 13 -1.10 -1.62 -0.41
N GLY A 14 -1.69 -2.69 -0.95
CA GLY A 14 -0.96 -3.70 -1.72
C GLY A 14 -0.22 -4.74 -0.87
N THR A 15 -0.21 -4.55 0.44
CA THR A 15 0.44 -5.46 1.41
C THR A 15 -0.57 -6.21 2.25
N LEU A 16 -1.46 -5.51 2.98
CA LEU A 16 -2.50 -6.15 3.81
C LEU A 16 -3.66 -6.68 2.97
N PHE A 17 -3.86 -6.14 1.79
CA PHE A 17 -4.89 -6.55 0.84
C PHE A 17 -4.41 -6.27 -0.59
N ASP A 18 -5.01 -6.94 -1.55
CA ASP A 18 -4.76 -6.68 -2.96
C ASP A 18 -5.26 -5.29 -3.35
N TYR A 19 -4.32 -4.42 -3.76
CA TYR A 19 -4.63 -3.05 -4.15
C TYR A 19 -5.67 -2.99 -5.27
N ALA A 20 -5.56 -3.85 -6.29
CA ALA A 20 -6.46 -3.85 -7.43
C ALA A 20 -7.89 -4.20 -7.00
N GLN A 21 -8.08 -5.23 -6.17
CA GLN A 21 -9.40 -5.64 -5.69
C GLN A 21 -10.16 -4.50 -4.99
N VAL A 22 -9.44 -3.67 -4.25
CA VAL A 22 -10.06 -2.57 -3.49
C VAL A 22 -10.23 -1.32 -4.36
N TRP A 23 -9.17 -0.93 -5.06
CA TRP A 23 -9.12 0.38 -5.70
C TRP A 23 -9.60 0.40 -7.15
N GLU A 24 -9.73 -0.74 -7.83
CA GLU A 24 -10.14 -0.78 -9.24
C GLU A 24 -11.49 -0.09 -9.46
N ASP A 25 -12.51 -0.48 -8.71
CA ASP A 25 -13.87 0.09 -8.86
C ASP A 25 -13.92 1.54 -8.40
N VAL A 26 -13.20 1.88 -7.32
CA VAL A 26 -13.10 3.25 -6.81
C VAL A 26 -12.46 4.18 -7.86
N LEU A 27 -11.38 3.71 -8.50
CA LEU A 27 -10.72 4.46 -9.56
C LEU A 27 -11.58 4.55 -10.82
N LYS A 28 -12.28 3.47 -11.20
CA LYS A 28 -13.21 3.47 -12.33
C LYS A 28 -14.33 4.49 -12.12
N GLU A 29 -14.97 4.47 -10.96
CA GLU A 29 -16.05 5.39 -10.63
C GLU A 29 -15.55 6.84 -10.53
N GLY A 30 -14.42 7.08 -9.86
CA GLY A 30 -13.81 8.39 -9.78
C GLY A 30 -13.43 8.97 -11.14
N ILE A 31 -12.84 8.16 -12.01
CA ILE A 31 -12.51 8.54 -13.39
C ILE A 31 -13.80 8.83 -14.18
N ASN A 32 -14.83 7.97 -14.05
CA ASN A 32 -16.10 8.17 -14.74
C ASN A 32 -16.75 9.49 -14.32
N SER A 33 -16.89 9.72 -13.02
CA SER A 33 -17.44 10.97 -12.47
C SER A 33 -16.66 12.20 -12.91
N ALA A 34 -15.31 12.11 -12.93
CA ALA A 34 -14.46 13.19 -13.43
C ALA A 34 -14.73 13.51 -14.92
N PHE A 35 -14.90 12.49 -15.75
CA PHE A 35 -15.18 12.70 -17.17
C PHE A 35 -16.60 13.23 -17.41
N VAL A 36 -17.59 12.79 -16.63
CA VAL A 36 -18.95 13.35 -16.65
C VAL A 36 -18.92 14.84 -16.30
N SER A 37 -18.26 15.23 -15.20
CA SER A 37 -18.16 16.63 -14.77
C SER A 37 -17.44 17.56 -15.77
N MET A 38 -16.57 16.97 -16.62
CA MET A 38 -15.90 17.69 -17.72
C MET A 38 -16.71 17.73 -19.02
N GLY A 39 -17.92 17.16 -19.07
CA GLY A 39 -18.72 17.01 -20.29
C GLY A 39 -18.11 16.06 -21.32
N LYS A 40 -17.36 15.05 -20.86
CA LYS A 40 -16.64 14.06 -21.69
C LYS A 40 -17.02 12.62 -21.34
N ALA A 41 -18.26 12.39 -20.91
CA ALA A 41 -18.74 11.07 -20.49
C ALA A 41 -18.45 9.93 -21.47
N GLU A 42 -18.55 10.21 -22.78
CA GLU A 42 -18.38 9.23 -23.86
C GLU A 42 -16.91 8.93 -24.24
N HIS A 43 -15.93 9.56 -23.58
CA HIS A 43 -14.52 9.41 -23.91
C HIS A 43 -13.90 8.10 -23.38
N GLN A 44 -14.42 6.94 -23.78
CA GLN A 44 -14.03 5.62 -23.26
C GLN A 44 -12.52 5.33 -23.38
N LYS A 45 -11.90 5.68 -24.52
CA LYS A 45 -10.44 5.49 -24.71
C LYS A 45 -9.62 6.30 -23.72
N ALA A 46 -10.04 7.53 -23.39
CA ALA A 46 -9.35 8.36 -22.42
C ALA A 46 -9.56 7.83 -20.98
N LYS A 47 -10.76 7.36 -20.64
CA LYS A 47 -11.04 6.74 -19.33
C LYS A 47 -10.17 5.50 -19.10
N LYS A 48 -10.13 4.56 -20.07
CA LYS A 48 -9.26 3.37 -20.01
C LYS A 48 -7.78 3.73 -19.87
N ALA A 49 -7.33 4.71 -20.66
CA ALA A 49 -5.94 5.18 -20.58
C ALA A 49 -5.61 5.86 -19.25
N MET A 50 -6.58 6.53 -18.60
CA MET A 50 -6.39 7.09 -17.25
C MET A 50 -6.27 5.97 -16.21
N LEU A 51 -7.13 4.95 -16.27
CA LEU A 51 -7.07 3.81 -15.37
C LEU A 51 -5.69 3.12 -15.46
N HIS A 52 -5.25 2.84 -16.69
CA HIS A 52 -3.92 2.28 -16.94
C HIS A 52 -2.80 3.21 -16.45
N LEU A 53 -2.92 4.52 -16.65
CA LEU A 53 -1.96 5.50 -16.13
C LEU A 53 -1.89 5.46 -14.60
N MET A 54 -3.00 5.23 -13.92
CA MET A 54 -3.04 5.07 -12.46
C MET A 54 -2.41 3.76 -11.98
N GLY A 55 -2.34 2.74 -12.79
CA GLY A 55 -1.64 1.49 -12.48
C GLY A 55 -2.50 0.24 -12.49
N ILE A 56 -3.71 0.32 -13.03
CA ILE A 56 -4.61 -0.82 -13.20
C ILE A 56 -4.84 -1.03 -14.70
N ASP A 57 -4.58 -2.22 -15.19
CA ASP A 57 -4.73 -2.56 -16.59
C ASP A 57 -6.19 -2.94 -16.96
N GLU A 58 -6.41 -3.37 -18.20
CA GLU A 58 -7.73 -3.72 -18.71
C GLU A 58 -8.30 -5.03 -18.13
N HIS A 59 -7.46 -5.85 -17.50
CA HIS A 59 -7.82 -7.09 -16.82
C HIS A 59 -8.07 -6.88 -15.32
N GLY A 60 -7.80 -5.68 -14.80
CA GLY A 60 -7.86 -5.36 -13.38
C GLY A 60 -6.55 -5.60 -12.63
N ASP A 61 -5.50 -6.03 -13.31
CA ASP A 61 -4.21 -6.31 -12.70
C ASP A 61 -3.40 -5.02 -12.47
N CYS A 62 -2.67 -4.99 -11.34
CA CYS A 62 -1.74 -3.91 -11.06
C CYS A 62 -0.49 -4.01 -11.95
N HIS A 63 0.02 -2.83 -12.36
CA HIS A 63 1.32 -2.78 -13.03
C HIS A 63 2.25 -1.74 -12.39
N PRO A 64 3.55 -2.05 -12.21
CA PRO A 64 4.49 -1.24 -11.41
C PRO A 64 4.80 0.14 -12.00
N LYS A 65 4.43 0.38 -13.25
CA LYS A 65 4.61 1.68 -13.92
C LYS A 65 3.44 2.64 -13.69
N GLY A 66 2.42 2.25 -12.93
CA GLY A 66 1.30 3.12 -12.58
C GLY A 66 1.72 4.35 -11.78
N LEU A 67 0.94 5.44 -11.87
CA LEU A 67 1.23 6.66 -11.10
C LEU A 67 1.17 6.41 -9.59
N VAL A 68 0.28 5.54 -9.14
CA VAL A 68 0.12 5.18 -7.73
C VAL A 68 1.36 4.51 -7.12
N PHE A 69 2.17 3.83 -7.95
CA PHE A 69 3.42 3.18 -7.55
C PHE A 69 4.67 4.02 -7.85
N THR A 70 4.51 5.24 -8.38
CA THR A 70 5.62 6.09 -8.80
C THR A 70 5.94 7.12 -7.73
N HIS A 71 7.18 7.12 -7.21
CA HIS A 71 7.64 8.00 -6.13
C HIS A 71 8.35 9.27 -6.61
N ARG A 72 8.35 9.55 -7.93
CA ARG A 72 9.05 10.70 -8.53
C ARG A 72 8.04 11.76 -8.98
N PRO A 73 7.81 12.83 -8.20
CA PRO A 73 6.77 13.83 -8.50
C PRO A 73 6.85 14.43 -9.91
N ILE A 74 8.08 14.67 -10.40
CA ILE A 74 8.33 15.19 -11.76
C ILE A 74 7.86 14.19 -12.84
N GLN A 75 8.08 12.90 -12.62
CA GLN A 75 7.62 11.85 -13.55
C GLN A 75 6.10 11.73 -13.54
N ILE A 76 5.47 11.81 -12.37
CA ILE A 76 4.02 11.82 -12.22
C ILE A 76 3.44 12.98 -13.01
N LEU A 77 3.92 14.20 -12.76
CA LEU A 77 3.47 15.41 -13.45
C LEU A 77 3.65 15.32 -14.95
N ARG A 78 4.83 14.90 -15.42
CA ARG A 78 5.12 14.74 -16.86
C ARG A 78 4.17 13.77 -17.51
N ARG A 79 3.96 12.59 -16.94
CA ARG A 79 3.07 11.55 -17.50
C ARG A 79 1.63 12.02 -17.53
N PHE A 80 1.17 12.68 -16.47
CA PHE A 80 -0.17 13.25 -16.41
C PHE A 80 -0.38 14.37 -17.46
N LEU A 81 0.58 15.28 -17.64
CA LEU A 81 0.49 16.33 -18.65
C LEU A 81 0.48 15.75 -20.07
N LEU A 82 1.34 14.77 -20.36
CA LEU A 82 1.33 14.08 -21.67
C LEU A 82 0.00 13.40 -21.95
N TYR A 83 -0.60 12.77 -20.93
CA TYR A 83 -1.94 12.22 -21.00
C TYR A 83 -2.98 13.31 -21.34
N CYS A 84 -2.97 14.43 -20.61
CA CYS A 84 -3.90 15.54 -20.83
C CYS A 84 -3.81 16.08 -22.26
N ILE A 85 -2.61 16.26 -22.80
CA ILE A 85 -2.38 16.69 -24.19
C ILE A 85 -2.92 15.64 -25.16
N ARG A 86 -2.55 14.37 -24.99
CA ARG A 86 -2.92 13.26 -25.89
C ARG A 86 -4.42 13.09 -26.04
N TYR A 87 -5.16 13.23 -24.92
CA TYR A 87 -6.61 13.01 -24.87
C TYR A 87 -7.43 14.31 -24.83
N ARG A 88 -6.78 15.46 -25.02
CA ARG A 88 -7.42 16.80 -24.98
C ARG A 88 -8.24 17.01 -23.70
N VAL A 89 -7.70 16.58 -22.56
CA VAL A 89 -8.29 16.74 -21.22
C VAL A 89 -7.74 18.00 -20.57
N ASN A 90 -8.60 18.83 -20.01
CA ASN A 90 -8.17 19.99 -19.24
C ASN A 90 -7.59 19.53 -17.89
N ALA A 91 -6.29 19.76 -17.68
CA ALA A 91 -5.58 19.27 -16.51
C ALA A 91 -6.15 19.84 -15.19
N ILE A 92 -6.53 21.12 -15.15
CA ILE A 92 -7.08 21.76 -13.95
C ILE A 92 -8.44 21.15 -13.61
N LYS A 93 -9.32 20.99 -14.62
CA LYS A 93 -10.62 20.33 -14.41
C LYS A 93 -10.46 18.88 -13.97
N ALA A 94 -9.50 18.14 -14.55
CA ALA A 94 -9.22 16.76 -14.18
C ALA A 94 -8.74 16.63 -12.71
N ILE A 95 -7.84 17.51 -12.27
CA ILE A 95 -7.37 17.54 -10.89
C ILE A 95 -8.50 17.87 -9.91
N ARG A 96 -9.33 18.88 -10.21
CA ARG A 96 -10.48 19.24 -9.35
C ARG A 96 -11.49 18.09 -9.26
N ALA A 97 -11.83 17.47 -10.39
CA ALA A 97 -12.74 16.34 -10.43
C ALA A 97 -12.19 15.13 -9.67
N TYR A 98 -10.89 14.87 -9.76
CA TYR A 98 -10.22 13.84 -8.97
C TYR A 98 -10.34 14.12 -7.47
N HIS A 99 -10.08 15.34 -7.01
CA HIS A 99 -10.26 15.69 -5.60
C HIS A 99 -11.69 15.50 -5.10
N GLN A 100 -12.69 15.87 -5.91
CA GLN A 100 -14.09 15.64 -5.55
C GLN A 100 -14.43 14.14 -5.50
N SER A 101 -13.91 13.34 -6.43
CA SER A 101 -14.17 11.89 -6.44
C SER A 101 -13.51 11.17 -5.27
N VAL A 102 -12.33 11.61 -4.84
CA VAL A 102 -11.64 11.06 -3.66
C VAL A 102 -12.45 11.31 -2.39
N GLN A 103 -13.06 12.48 -2.23
CA GLN A 103 -13.94 12.76 -1.08
C GLN A 103 -15.20 11.87 -1.05
N ASN A 104 -15.72 11.49 -2.22
CA ASN A 104 -16.86 10.58 -2.33
C ASN A 104 -16.47 9.10 -2.24
N SER A 105 -15.19 8.78 -2.35
CA SER A 105 -14.71 7.39 -2.38
C SER A 105 -14.73 6.69 -1.02
N GLU A 106 -14.76 7.42 0.09
CA GLU A 106 -14.77 6.83 1.44
C GLU A 106 -16.00 5.93 1.68
N VAL A 107 -17.17 6.34 1.18
CA VAL A 107 -18.41 5.53 1.28
C VAL A 107 -18.28 4.26 0.45
N LEU A 108 -17.84 4.38 -0.81
CA LEU A 108 -17.66 3.24 -1.72
C LEU A 108 -16.60 2.26 -1.21
N LEU A 109 -15.52 2.79 -0.66
CA LEU A 109 -14.48 2.00 0.00
C LEU A 109 -15.03 1.24 1.20
N SER A 110 -15.78 1.89 2.08
CA SER A 110 -16.38 1.27 3.26
C SER A 110 -17.34 0.14 2.88
N GLU A 111 -18.17 0.36 1.88
CA GLU A 111 -19.11 -0.67 1.38
C GLU A 111 -18.38 -1.87 0.76
N LYS A 112 -17.29 -1.62 0.03
CA LYS A 112 -16.52 -2.66 -0.61
C LYS A 112 -15.73 -3.48 0.40
N LEU A 113 -15.00 -2.82 1.30
CA LEU A 113 -14.25 -3.46 2.36
C LEU A 113 -15.13 -4.26 3.32
N GLY A 114 -16.34 -3.74 3.64
CA GLY A 114 -17.29 -4.45 4.49
C GLY A 114 -17.84 -5.77 3.89
N LYS A 115 -17.61 -6.01 2.59
CA LYS A 115 -17.97 -7.25 1.88
C LYS A 115 -16.79 -8.21 1.68
N MET A 116 -15.57 -7.79 2.01
CA MET A 116 -14.37 -8.61 1.85
C MET A 116 -14.16 -9.51 3.08
N ASP A 117 -13.57 -10.68 2.83
CA ASP A 117 -13.14 -11.58 3.89
C ASP A 117 -11.70 -11.25 4.30
N PHE A 118 -11.52 -10.88 5.57
CA PHE A 118 -10.22 -10.59 6.17
C PHE A 118 -9.79 -11.64 7.21
N SER A 119 -10.42 -12.81 7.22
CA SER A 119 -10.12 -13.88 8.18
C SER A 119 -8.65 -14.32 8.16
N LEU A 120 -8.02 -14.31 6.98
CA LEU A 120 -6.60 -14.60 6.83
C LEU A 120 -5.71 -13.58 7.56
N GLN A 121 -5.97 -12.29 7.37
CA GLN A 121 -5.21 -11.22 8.02
C GLN A 121 -5.43 -11.25 9.55
N GLN A 122 -6.66 -11.46 9.99
CA GLN A 122 -6.99 -11.61 11.42
C GLN A 122 -6.26 -12.81 12.02
N THR A 123 -6.24 -13.96 11.34
CA THR A 123 -5.50 -15.14 11.77
C THR A 123 -3.99 -14.87 11.84
N LEU A 124 -3.42 -14.23 10.83
CA LEU A 124 -2.00 -13.89 10.81
C LEU A 124 -1.63 -12.97 11.98
N PHE A 125 -2.40 -11.90 12.19
CA PHE A 125 -2.10 -10.91 13.22
C PHE A 125 -2.30 -11.47 14.63
N SER A 126 -3.35 -12.26 14.88
CA SER A 126 -3.52 -12.96 16.17
C SER A 126 -2.39 -13.95 16.42
N THR A 127 -1.99 -14.74 15.43
CA THR A 127 -0.88 -15.69 15.57
C THR A 127 0.45 -14.97 15.86
N LEU A 128 0.71 -13.83 15.22
CA LEU A 128 1.89 -13.00 15.53
C LEU A 128 1.86 -12.48 16.96
N LYS A 129 0.71 -11.97 17.42
CA LYS A 129 0.54 -11.52 18.83
C LYS A 129 0.73 -12.64 19.83
N GLU A 130 0.16 -13.81 19.61
CA GLU A 130 0.32 -15.01 20.45
C GLU A 130 1.79 -15.44 20.57
N ARG A 131 2.60 -15.21 19.53
CA ARG A 131 4.04 -15.46 19.54
C ARG A 131 4.88 -14.32 20.12
N GLY A 132 4.23 -13.25 20.60
CA GLY A 132 4.87 -12.12 21.26
C GLY A 132 5.49 -11.09 20.33
N TYR A 133 5.08 -11.04 19.04
CA TYR A 133 5.52 -9.98 18.14
C TYR A 133 4.86 -8.64 18.48
N SER A 134 5.66 -7.57 18.47
CA SER A 134 5.13 -6.22 18.32
C SER A 134 4.81 -5.94 16.85
N ILE A 135 3.62 -5.37 16.58
CA ILE A 135 3.13 -5.14 15.22
C ILE A 135 2.99 -3.65 14.94
N GLY A 136 3.63 -3.16 13.88
CA GLY A 136 3.53 -1.79 13.40
C GLY A 136 2.89 -1.71 12.01
N ILE A 137 2.10 -0.65 11.78
CA ILE A 137 1.65 -0.24 10.45
C ILE A 137 2.30 1.08 10.10
N ILE A 138 3.09 1.11 9.01
CA ILE A 138 3.74 2.33 8.53
C ILE A 138 3.42 2.53 7.05
N THR A 139 2.56 3.51 6.77
CA THR A 139 2.04 3.77 5.42
C THR A 139 2.28 5.21 4.97
N ASN A 140 2.32 5.41 3.65
CA ASN A 140 2.30 6.75 3.05
C ASN A 140 0.87 7.26 2.78
N ASP A 141 -0.15 6.54 3.24
CA ASP A 141 -1.55 7.00 3.25
C ASP A 141 -1.86 7.87 4.47
N ASN A 142 -3.02 8.54 4.50
CA ASN A 142 -3.44 9.40 5.59
C ASN A 142 -4.04 8.61 6.78
N ALA A 143 -4.11 9.25 7.96
CA ALA A 143 -4.56 8.60 9.19
C ALA A 143 -6.04 8.22 9.14
N SER A 144 -6.92 9.06 8.56
CA SER A 144 -8.36 8.77 8.46
C SER A 144 -8.63 7.50 7.66
N SER A 145 -8.07 7.41 6.45
CA SER A 145 -8.16 6.22 5.61
C SER A 145 -7.56 4.99 6.30
N THR A 146 -6.40 5.13 6.91
CA THR A 146 -5.73 4.01 7.59
C THR A 146 -6.55 3.48 8.75
N SER A 147 -7.08 4.34 9.61
CA SER A 147 -7.93 3.96 10.74
C SER A 147 -9.20 3.24 10.27
N LEU A 148 -9.85 3.76 9.23
CA LEU A 148 -11.03 3.13 8.62
C LEU A 148 -10.72 1.70 8.13
N PHE A 149 -9.64 1.53 7.36
CA PHE A 149 -9.23 0.22 6.86
C PHE A 149 -8.94 -0.77 7.99
N LEU A 150 -8.14 -0.38 8.98
CA LEU A 150 -7.77 -1.25 10.09
C LEU A 150 -8.97 -1.67 10.93
N SER A 151 -9.94 -0.75 11.12
CA SER A 151 -11.19 -1.04 11.82
C SER A 151 -12.05 -2.04 11.03
N LEU A 152 -12.26 -1.81 9.74
CA LEU A 152 -13.06 -2.69 8.88
C LEU A 152 -12.44 -4.09 8.71
N MET A 153 -11.10 -4.18 8.72
CA MET A 153 -10.39 -5.45 8.71
C MET A 153 -10.38 -6.16 10.08
N GLY A 154 -10.82 -5.51 11.16
CA GLY A 154 -10.79 -6.06 12.51
C GLY A 154 -9.37 -6.20 13.08
N LEU A 155 -8.42 -5.37 12.64
CA LEU A 155 -7.01 -5.48 13.03
C LEU A 155 -6.58 -4.48 14.11
N SER A 156 -7.41 -3.49 14.45
CA SER A 156 -7.05 -2.37 15.32
C SER A 156 -6.45 -2.81 16.67
N ASP A 157 -7.00 -3.85 17.29
CA ASP A 157 -6.57 -4.33 18.60
C ASP A 157 -5.26 -5.13 18.59
N HIS A 158 -4.75 -5.48 17.41
CA HIS A 158 -3.51 -6.23 17.25
C HIS A 158 -2.28 -5.33 17.01
N ILE A 159 -2.50 -4.02 16.82
CA ILE A 159 -1.46 -3.10 16.34
C ILE A 159 -0.92 -2.27 17.49
N ASP A 160 0.39 -2.30 17.68
CA ASP A 160 1.10 -1.58 18.74
C ASP A 160 1.57 -0.18 18.29
N PHE A 161 1.68 0.05 16.97
CA PHE A 161 2.18 1.30 16.41
C PHE A 161 1.59 1.60 15.04
N VAL A 162 1.16 2.84 14.82
CA VAL A 162 0.68 3.32 13.52
C VAL A 162 1.40 4.61 13.14
N SER A 163 1.93 4.67 11.92
CA SER A 163 2.46 5.90 11.32
C SER A 163 1.91 6.09 9.91
N CYS A 164 1.29 7.24 9.69
CA CYS A 164 0.65 7.64 8.43
C CYS A 164 1.38 8.83 7.80
N ARG A 165 0.98 9.20 6.59
CA ARG A 165 1.54 10.34 5.85
C ARG A 165 1.48 11.66 6.62
N ASP A 166 0.45 11.86 7.41
CA ASP A 166 0.12 13.03 8.20
C ASP A 166 0.51 12.91 9.68
N SER A 167 1.21 11.83 10.06
CA SER A 167 1.88 11.71 11.36
C SER A 167 3.08 12.65 11.46
N ASN A 168 3.59 12.84 12.67
CA ASN A 168 4.76 13.69 12.95
C ASN A 168 6.11 13.10 12.49
N TYR A 169 6.09 12.01 11.71
CA TYR A 169 7.30 11.35 11.19
C TYR A 169 7.48 11.62 9.70
N LYS A 170 8.73 11.59 9.25
CA LYS A 170 9.04 11.68 7.82
C LYS A 170 8.55 10.43 7.12
N LYS A 171 7.97 10.63 5.91
CA LYS A 171 7.42 9.55 5.08
C LYS A 171 8.48 8.52 4.66
N LYS A 172 8.06 7.27 4.42
CA LYS A 172 8.90 6.27 3.76
C LYS A 172 9.46 6.82 2.45
N PRO A 173 10.74 6.57 2.14
CA PRO A 173 11.69 5.65 2.75
C PRO A 173 12.60 6.27 3.83
N HIS A 174 12.19 7.31 4.56
CA HIS A 174 12.98 7.87 5.67
C HIS A 174 12.80 7.00 6.92
N PRO A 175 13.87 6.57 7.64
CA PRO A 175 13.80 5.55 8.69
C PRO A 175 13.13 5.98 9.99
N GLN A 176 12.77 7.25 10.15
CA GLN A 176 12.32 7.83 11.43
C GLN A 176 11.17 7.06 12.08
N ALA A 177 10.11 6.72 11.34
CA ALA A 177 8.96 6.01 11.89
C ALA A 177 9.31 4.57 12.32
N PHE A 178 10.20 3.89 11.58
CA PHE A 178 10.70 2.57 11.94
C PHE A 178 11.49 2.59 13.24
N LEU A 179 12.42 3.53 13.37
CA LEU A 179 13.24 3.68 14.57
C LEU A 179 12.40 4.09 15.79
N GLU A 180 11.36 4.87 15.58
CA GLU A 180 10.42 5.21 16.65
C GLU A 180 9.60 3.99 17.12
N PHE A 181 9.14 3.14 16.18
CA PHE A 181 8.54 1.85 16.53
C PHE A 181 9.50 1.01 17.38
N CYS A 182 10.75 0.87 16.95
CA CYS A 182 11.77 0.13 17.70
C CYS A 182 11.96 0.68 19.12
N ARG A 183 12.04 2.01 19.24
CA ARG A 183 12.20 2.68 20.55
C ARG A 183 11.00 2.46 21.46
N GLN A 184 9.77 2.56 20.95
CA GLN A 184 8.56 2.37 21.76
C GLN A 184 8.36 0.92 22.21
N GLN A 185 8.80 -0.04 21.39
CA GLN A 185 8.66 -1.47 21.68
C GLN A 185 9.88 -2.07 22.39
N ASP A 186 10.92 -1.29 22.64
CA ASP A 186 12.21 -1.73 23.24
C ASP A 186 12.84 -2.90 22.47
N ILE A 187 12.91 -2.77 21.13
CA ILE A 187 13.50 -3.76 20.24
C ILE A 187 14.52 -3.12 19.29
N MET A 188 15.54 -3.89 18.89
CA MET A 188 16.56 -3.42 17.96
C MET A 188 16.07 -3.50 16.51
N PRO A 189 16.48 -2.61 15.60
CA PRO A 189 16.12 -2.67 14.18
C PRO A 189 16.36 -4.03 13.53
N GLY A 190 17.50 -4.68 13.83
CA GLY A 190 17.83 -6.03 13.35
C GLY A 190 16.89 -7.14 13.83
N GLN A 191 16.02 -6.86 14.81
CA GLN A 191 14.98 -7.78 15.32
C GLN A 191 13.60 -7.52 14.72
N VAL A 192 13.50 -6.64 13.72
CA VAL A 192 12.22 -6.26 13.10
C VAL A 192 12.20 -6.70 11.64
N ALA A 193 11.09 -7.33 11.23
CA ALA A 193 10.79 -7.58 9.83
C ALA A 193 10.02 -6.41 9.22
N MET A 194 10.31 -6.06 7.98
CA MET A 194 9.50 -5.14 7.16
C MET A 194 8.82 -5.90 6.04
N VAL A 195 7.52 -5.75 5.93
CA VAL A 195 6.68 -6.34 4.87
C VAL A 195 6.09 -5.22 4.01
N GLY A 196 6.29 -5.27 2.71
CA GLY A 196 5.78 -4.26 1.78
C GLY A 196 5.77 -4.74 0.34
N ASP A 197 5.14 -4.00 -0.56
CA ASP A 197 4.97 -4.34 -1.97
C ASP A 197 5.69 -3.40 -2.93
N THR A 198 6.35 -2.34 -2.41
CA THR A 198 7.00 -1.33 -3.24
C THR A 198 8.51 -1.22 -2.99
N ILE A 199 9.23 -0.66 -3.99
CA ILE A 199 10.64 -0.29 -3.83
C ILE A 199 10.84 0.67 -2.64
N THR A 200 9.85 1.50 -2.33
CA THR A 200 9.92 2.42 -1.18
C THR A 200 10.01 1.67 0.13
N ASP A 201 9.27 0.57 0.27
CA ASP A 201 9.27 -0.27 1.46
C ASP A 201 10.59 -1.00 1.62
N MET A 202 11.14 -1.52 0.53
CA MET A 202 12.45 -2.18 0.52
C MET A 202 13.57 -1.18 0.89
N LEU A 203 13.53 0.03 0.35
CA LEU A 203 14.47 1.10 0.71
C LEU A 203 14.28 1.58 2.15
N PHE A 204 13.05 1.58 2.65
CA PHE A 204 12.72 1.89 4.04
C PHE A 204 13.33 0.85 4.98
N ALA A 205 13.12 -0.44 4.72
CA ALA A 205 13.74 -1.54 5.44
C ALA A 205 15.26 -1.41 5.50
N LYS A 206 15.90 -1.23 4.33
CA LYS A 206 17.34 -1.09 4.22
C LYS A 206 17.90 0.10 5.01
N ARG A 207 17.25 1.27 4.92
CA ARG A 207 17.70 2.50 5.62
C ARG A 207 17.46 2.42 7.13
N SER A 208 16.56 1.58 7.55
CA SER A 208 16.23 1.33 8.96
C SER A 208 17.04 0.18 9.56
N GLU A 209 17.86 -0.50 8.76
CA GLU A 209 18.62 -1.68 9.17
C GLU A 209 17.71 -2.81 9.69
N ALA A 210 16.56 -2.99 9.01
CA ALA A 210 15.64 -4.08 9.33
C ALA A 210 16.32 -5.45 9.24
N GLY A 211 16.03 -6.32 10.19
CA GLY A 211 16.63 -7.66 10.25
C GLY A 211 16.09 -8.62 9.19
N TYR A 212 14.90 -8.34 8.64
CA TYR A 212 14.29 -9.15 7.59
C TYR A 212 13.39 -8.31 6.69
N THR A 213 13.56 -8.46 5.39
CA THR A 213 12.82 -7.68 4.40
C THR A 213 12.01 -8.62 3.51
N ILE A 214 10.70 -8.51 3.56
CA ILE A 214 9.74 -9.34 2.83
C ILE A 214 9.03 -8.48 1.80
N ALA A 215 9.15 -8.84 0.52
CA ALA A 215 8.38 -8.22 -0.54
C ALA A 215 7.16 -9.06 -0.90
N LEU A 216 6.01 -8.42 -1.09
CA LEU A 216 4.79 -9.02 -1.62
C LEU A 216 4.52 -8.54 -3.05
N LEU A 217 3.94 -9.41 -3.89
CA LEU A 217 3.59 -9.10 -5.28
C LEU A 217 2.13 -8.67 -5.44
N SER A 218 1.30 -8.75 -4.39
CA SER A 218 -0.12 -8.40 -4.39
C SER A 218 -0.43 -6.93 -4.67
N GLY A 219 0.55 -6.05 -4.53
CA GLY A 219 0.41 -4.62 -4.85
C GLY A 219 1.01 -4.27 -6.20
N SER A 220 2.27 -3.87 -6.22
CA SER A 220 2.94 -3.37 -7.43
C SER A 220 3.22 -4.43 -8.50
N ASN A 221 3.21 -5.71 -8.16
CA ASN A 221 3.56 -6.87 -9.02
C ASN A 221 4.93 -6.71 -9.73
N ASP A 222 5.88 -5.98 -9.10
CA ASP A 222 7.20 -5.69 -9.68
C ASP A 222 8.29 -6.62 -9.11
N ASN A 223 8.16 -7.92 -9.35
CA ASN A 223 9.15 -8.91 -8.90
C ASN A 223 10.58 -8.56 -9.34
N LYS A 224 10.76 -8.01 -10.55
CA LYS A 224 12.08 -7.67 -11.10
C LYS A 224 12.82 -6.63 -10.25
N SER A 225 12.11 -5.61 -9.77
CA SER A 225 12.71 -4.53 -8.99
C SER A 225 12.76 -4.85 -7.49
N LEU A 226 11.83 -5.66 -6.98
CA LEU A 226 11.75 -6.00 -5.55
C LEU A 226 12.76 -7.09 -5.16
N ARG A 227 12.91 -8.13 -5.98
CA ARG A 227 13.77 -9.28 -5.67
C ARG A 227 15.22 -8.94 -5.29
N PRO A 228 15.90 -7.97 -5.91
CA PRO A 228 17.26 -7.59 -5.51
C PRO A 228 17.36 -6.84 -4.17
N LEU A 229 16.23 -6.39 -3.62
CA LEU A 229 16.16 -5.54 -2.44
C LEU A 229 15.54 -6.24 -1.22
N ALA A 230 14.91 -7.40 -1.42
CA ALA A 230 14.23 -8.17 -0.39
C ALA A 230 15.00 -9.46 -0.07
N ASP A 231 14.93 -9.92 1.17
CA ASP A 231 15.45 -11.25 1.57
C ASP A 231 14.58 -12.36 0.98
N VAL A 232 13.27 -12.12 0.89
CA VAL A 232 12.30 -13.05 0.28
C VAL A 232 11.19 -12.29 -0.45
N VAL A 233 10.66 -12.91 -1.50
CA VAL A 233 9.52 -12.40 -2.26
C VAL A 233 8.42 -13.44 -2.26
N TYR A 234 7.21 -13.04 -1.84
CA TYR A 234 6.01 -13.89 -1.82
C TYR A 234 4.93 -13.33 -2.76
N PRO A 235 4.02 -14.18 -3.26
CA PRO A 235 2.90 -13.72 -4.08
C PRO A 235 2.00 -12.72 -3.34
N ASP A 236 1.65 -13.04 -2.10
CA ASP A 236 0.76 -12.27 -1.24
C ASP A 236 0.99 -12.58 0.25
N ILE A 237 0.20 -11.96 1.12
CA ILE A 237 0.31 -12.06 2.57
C ILE A 237 0.04 -13.47 3.11
N SER A 238 -0.67 -14.34 2.38
CA SER A 238 -0.99 -15.70 2.84
C SER A 238 0.26 -16.55 3.05
N ALA A 239 1.29 -16.30 2.27
CA ALA A 239 2.56 -17.02 2.37
C ALA A 239 3.32 -16.77 3.67
N LEU A 240 3.01 -15.68 4.39
CA LEU A 240 3.69 -15.34 5.65
C LEU A 240 3.46 -16.37 6.75
N LEU A 241 2.29 -17.03 6.79
CA LEU A 241 2.01 -18.08 7.79
C LEU A 241 2.92 -19.29 7.65
N ALA A 242 3.51 -19.52 6.47
CA ALA A 242 4.47 -20.58 6.19
C ALA A 242 5.94 -20.12 6.27
N ASP A 243 6.20 -18.84 6.54
CA ASP A 243 7.56 -18.29 6.61
C ASP A 243 8.28 -18.81 7.86
N LYS A 244 9.35 -19.59 7.65
CA LYS A 244 10.11 -20.24 8.74
C LYS A 244 10.91 -19.27 9.62
N ARG A 245 11.14 -18.04 9.16
CA ARG A 245 11.87 -17.03 9.93
C ARG A 245 10.91 -16.25 10.83
N LEU A 246 9.68 -16.01 10.39
CA LEU A 246 8.59 -15.48 11.22
C LEU A 246 8.03 -16.55 12.17
N PHE A 247 7.90 -17.77 11.66
CA PHE A 247 7.31 -18.90 12.38
C PHE A 247 8.29 -20.08 12.42
N PRO A 248 9.43 -19.96 13.16
CA PRO A 248 10.36 -21.07 13.31
C PRO A 248 9.66 -22.26 13.96
N ALA A 249 10.07 -23.46 13.53
CA ALA A 249 9.65 -24.69 14.22
C ALA A 249 10.04 -24.63 15.72
N PRO A 250 9.23 -25.22 16.60
CA PRO A 250 9.51 -25.26 18.02
C PRO A 250 10.83 -25.97 18.37
#